data_d50b2fccfb46d52bec68563b1ff0477d
#
_entry.id   d50b2fccfb46d52bec68563b1ff0477d
#
_cell.length_a   1.000
_cell.length_b   1.000
_cell.length_c   1.000
_cell.angle_alpha   90.00
_cell.angle_beta   90.00
_cell.angle_gamma   90.00
#
_symmetry.space_group_name_H-M   'P 1'
#
loop_
_entity.id
_entity.type
_entity.pdbx_description
1 polymer ?
#
loop_
_entity_poly.entity_id
_entity_poly.type
_entity_poly.pdbx_seq_one_letter_code
_entity_poly.pdbx_strand_id
1 'polypeptide(L)'
;LYNIPGRTGCSMAPATVARLMDCPNIVSFKAASGTTEEVTALRLACGPRLAIYSGDDGLTLPMLAVGAVGVVSVASHLAGLQIRAMIEAYLNGDIAVALARHEAQIPLFRDLFSTTNPIPVKAALELNGWSVGAPRPPLSPLSEAMKTNLSKTMAALRLT
;
A
#
# COMPACT_ATOMS: atom_id res chain seq x y z
N LEU A 1 4.09 10.98 -9.39
CA LEU A 1 3.70 9.99 -10.41
C LEU A 1 3.11 8.75 -9.77
N TYR A 2 2.30 7.99 -10.52
CA TYR A 2 1.71 6.74 -10.03
C TYR A 2 1.66 5.70 -11.14
N ASN A 3 2.26 4.55 -10.93
CA ASN A 3 2.26 3.42 -11.86
C ASN A 3 1.50 2.22 -11.28
N ILE A 4 0.43 1.81 -11.94
CA ILE A 4 -0.42 0.68 -11.55
C ILE A 4 -0.93 -0.08 -12.80
N PRO A 5 -0.08 -0.86 -13.48
CA PRO A 5 -0.41 -1.51 -14.73
C PRO A 5 -1.66 -2.38 -14.68
N GLY A 6 -1.92 -3.04 -13.55
CA GLY A 6 -3.12 -3.86 -13.34
C GLY A 6 -4.44 -3.10 -13.44
N ARG A 7 -4.44 -1.75 -13.38
CA ARG A 7 -5.63 -0.90 -13.54
C ARG A 7 -5.61 -0.08 -14.81
N THR A 8 -4.44 0.37 -15.23
CA THR A 8 -4.29 1.28 -16.37
C THR A 8 -4.08 0.55 -17.71
N GLY A 9 -3.73 -0.74 -17.67
CA GLY A 9 -3.40 -1.52 -18.86
C GLY A 9 -2.06 -1.13 -19.51
N CYS A 10 -1.31 -0.20 -18.91
CA CYS A 10 0.00 0.22 -19.39
C CYS A 10 0.94 0.46 -18.21
N SER A 11 2.25 0.38 -18.47
CA SER A 11 3.30 0.61 -17.47
C SER A 11 4.17 1.80 -17.86
N MET A 12 4.55 2.59 -16.87
CA MET A 12 5.48 3.70 -17.05
C MET A 12 6.91 3.17 -16.90
N ALA A 13 7.65 3.12 -18.00
CA ALA A 13 9.03 2.64 -17.98
C ALA A 13 9.94 3.54 -17.14
N PRO A 14 10.93 3.00 -16.40
CA PRO A 14 11.89 3.80 -15.62
C PRO A 14 12.61 4.88 -16.45
N ALA A 15 12.95 4.60 -17.70
CA ALA A 15 13.54 5.57 -18.62
C ALA A 15 12.61 6.77 -18.92
N THR A 16 11.29 6.54 -18.97
CA THR A 16 10.31 7.62 -19.11
C THR A 16 10.27 8.48 -17.85
N VAL A 17 10.28 7.86 -16.67
CA VAL A 17 10.33 8.57 -15.38
C VAL A 17 11.61 9.41 -15.28
N ALA A 18 12.76 8.85 -15.67
CA ALA A 18 14.04 9.56 -15.66
C ALA A 18 14.00 10.86 -16.51
N ARG A 19 13.37 10.82 -17.69
CA ARG A 19 13.17 12.02 -18.52
C ARG A 19 12.27 13.06 -17.88
N LEU A 20 11.32 12.64 -17.04
CA LEU A 20 10.42 13.55 -16.32
C LEU A 20 11.10 14.20 -15.09
N MET A 21 12.28 13.74 -14.67
CA MET A 21 13.03 14.34 -13.56
C MET A 21 13.56 15.75 -13.86
N ASP A 22 13.49 16.21 -15.11
CA ASP A 22 13.75 17.60 -15.48
C ASP A 22 12.60 18.53 -15.08
N CYS A 23 11.41 17.98 -14.77
CA CYS A 23 10.29 18.75 -14.25
C CYS A 23 10.43 18.92 -12.73
N PRO A 24 10.62 20.15 -12.21
CA PRO A 24 10.98 20.38 -10.80
C PRO A 24 9.88 20.01 -9.81
N ASN A 25 8.63 19.91 -10.25
CA ASN A 25 7.49 19.52 -9.43
C ASN A 25 7.21 18.01 -9.41
N ILE A 26 8.01 17.21 -10.11
CA ILE A 26 7.95 15.74 -10.03
C ILE A 26 8.98 15.29 -8.99
N VAL A 27 8.51 15.02 -7.77
CA VAL A 27 9.36 14.73 -6.60
C VAL A 27 9.18 13.33 -6.06
N SER A 28 8.11 12.62 -6.45
CA SER A 28 7.82 11.30 -5.91
C SER A 28 7.12 10.39 -6.91
N PHE A 29 7.20 9.09 -6.62
CA PHE A 29 6.61 8.02 -7.42
C PHE A 29 5.95 6.98 -6.50
N LYS A 30 4.68 6.63 -6.77
CA LYS A 30 3.99 5.53 -6.15
C LYS A 30 4.10 4.29 -7.04
N ALA A 31 4.85 3.29 -6.58
CA ALA A 31 5.10 2.03 -7.26
C ALA A 31 4.05 0.99 -6.87
N ALA A 32 3.22 0.56 -7.82
CA ALA A 32 2.18 -0.45 -7.62
C ALA A 32 2.10 -1.45 -8.79
N SER A 33 3.26 -1.80 -9.36
CA SER A 33 3.38 -2.89 -10.34
C SER A 33 3.38 -4.28 -9.70
N GLY A 34 3.54 -4.37 -8.38
CA GLY A 34 3.60 -5.62 -7.62
C GLY A 34 4.99 -6.24 -7.54
N THR A 35 6.06 -5.51 -7.87
CA THR A 35 7.43 -6.02 -7.81
C THR A 35 8.41 -5.05 -7.17
N THR A 36 9.46 -5.56 -6.54
CA THR A 36 10.58 -4.78 -6.01
C THR A 36 11.56 -4.34 -7.10
N GLU A 37 11.56 -5.03 -8.26
CA GLU A 37 12.38 -4.68 -9.42
C GLU A 37 12.06 -3.30 -9.94
N GLU A 38 10.78 -2.89 -9.92
CA GLU A 38 10.37 -1.54 -10.32
C GLU A 38 11.08 -0.48 -9.47
N VAL A 39 11.09 -0.66 -8.14
CA VAL A 39 11.77 0.27 -7.23
C VAL A 39 13.27 0.34 -7.52
N THR A 40 13.91 -0.81 -7.70
CA THR A 40 15.34 -0.90 -8.03
C THR A 40 15.65 -0.19 -9.35
N ALA A 41 14.87 -0.46 -10.39
CA ALA A 41 15.05 0.16 -11.71
C ALA A 41 14.85 1.69 -11.67
N LEU A 42 13.86 2.18 -10.91
CA LEU A 42 13.64 3.61 -10.70
C LEU A 42 14.78 4.26 -9.93
N ARG A 43 15.31 3.61 -8.88
CA ARG A 43 16.47 4.08 -8.13
C ARG A 43 17.70 4.24 -9.03
N LEU A 44 17.96 3.27 -9.91
CA LEU A 44 19.08 3.32 -10.85
C LEU A 44 18.88 4.42 -11.90
N ALA A 45 17.66 4.59 -12.43
CA ALA A 45 17.37 5.54 -13.50
C ALA A 45 17.25 6.99 -13.02
N CYS A 46 16.68 7.23 -11.83
CA CYS A 46 16.33 8.57 -11.34
C CYS A 46 17.23 9.06 -10.19
N GLY A 47 17.99 8.15 -9.56
CA GLY A 47 18.84 8.48 -8.42
C GLY A 47 18.05 8.84 -7.14
N PRO A 48 18.72 9.51 -6.17
CA PRO A 48 18.13 9.80 -4.86
C PRO A 48 17.11 10.95 -4.87
N ARG A 49 16.99 11.70 -5.96
CA ARG A 49 16.06 12.84 -6.06
C ARG A 49 14.59 12.42 -6.11
N LEU A 50 14.28 11.19 -6.55
CA LEU A 50 12.94 10.66 -6.61
C LEU A 50 12.62 9.89 -5.34
N ALA A 51 11.68 10.39 -4.53
CA ALA A 51 11.14 9.64 -3.39
C ALA A 51 10.17 8.56 -3.89
N ILE A 52 10.49 7.28 -3.67
CA ILE A 52 9.67 6.16 -4.14
C ILE A 52 8.87 5.61 -2.96
N TYR A 53 7.54 5.51 -3.13
CA TYR A 53 6.62 4.93 -2.16
C TYR A 53 6.05 3.62 -2.69
N SER A 54 5.93 2.62 -1.83
CA SER A 54 5.11 1.46 -2.14
C SER A 54 3.66 1.89 -2.39
N GLY A 55 3.03 1.32 -3.41
CA GLY A 55 1.58 1.42 -3.64
C GLY A 55 0.83 0.17 -3.18
N ASP A 56 1.55 -0.77 -2.58
CA ASP A 56 1.07 -2.06 -2.09
C ASP A 56 1.42 -2.22 -0.61
N ASP A 57 0.41 -2.42 0.24
CA ASP A 57 0.60 -2.56 1.69
C ASP A 57 1.48 -3.76 2.03
N GLY A 58 1.27 -4.90 1.38
CA GLY A 58 2.02 -6.13 1.59
C GLY A 58 3.47 -6.07 1.11
N LEU A 59 3.78 -5.18 0.17
CA LEU A 59 5.13 -5.00 -0.36
C LEU A 59 5.88 -3.84 0.29
N THR A 60 5.29 -3.16 1.28
CA THR A 60 5.93 -2.01 1.94
C THR A 60 7.31 -2.37 2.50
N LEU A 61 7.41 -3.38 3.34
CA LEU A 61 8.69 -3.78 3.95
C LEU A 61 9.74 -4.25 2.92
N PRO A 62 9.42 -5.15 1.97
CA PRO A 62 10.36 -5.51 0.89
C PRO A 62 10.80 -4.32 0.05
N MET A 63 9.91 -3.37 -0.25
CA MET A 63 10.26 -2.19 -1.04
C MET A 63 11.15 -1.21 -0.27
N LEU A 64 11.00 -1.09 1.05
CA LEU A 64 11.96 -0.33 1.89
C LEU A 64 13.37 -0.90 1.76
N ALA A 65 13.52 -2.23 1.72
CA ALA A 65 14.81 -2.90 1.60
C ALA A 65 15.54 -2.57 0.28
N VAL A 66 14.80 -2.21 -0.78
CA VAL A 66 15.37 -1.81 -2.09
C VAL A 66 15.30 -0.31 -2.34
N GLY A 67 15.01 0.50 -1.30
CA GLY A 67 15.15 1.96 -1.34
C GLY A 67 13.87 2.75 -1.51
N ALA A 68 12.69 2.15 -1.30
CA ALA A 68 11.48 2.95 -1.07
C ALA A 68 11.57 3.66 0.28
N VAL A 69 10.83 4.78 0.43
CA VAL A 69 10.88 5.62 1.64
C VAL A 69 9.61 5.51 2.50
N GLY A 70 8.61 4.77 2.04
CA GLY A 70 7.34 4.62 2.73
C GLY A 70 6.27 3.98 1.86
N VAL A 71 5.01 4.21 2.20
CA VAL A 71 3.85 3.63 1.51
C VAL A 71 2.73 4.66 1.31
N VAL A 72 2.03 4.57 0.19
CA VAL A 72 0.72 5.19 -0.03
C VAL A 72 -0.33 4.08 0.11
N SER A 73 -0.81 3.90 1.32
CA SER A 73 -1.46 2.72 1.85
C SER A 73 -2.98 2.80 1.80
N VAL A 74 -3.65 1.68 1.54
CA VAL A 74 -5.09 1.48 1.78
C VAL A 74 -5.33 1.08 3.24
N ALA A 75 -4.51 0.19 3.78
CA ALA A 75 -4.66 -0.32 5.14
C ALA A 75 -4.42 0.76 6.22
N SER A 76 -3.77 1.87 5.87
CA SER A 76 -3.53 2.99 6.80
C SER A 76 -4.81 3.67 7.29
N HIS A 77 -5.92 3.52 6.60
CA HIS A 77 -7.23 3.98 7.08
C HIS A 77 -7.67 3.28 8.38
N LEU A 78 -7.10 2.12 8.68
CA LEU A 78 -7.42 1.30 9.86
C LEU A 78 -6.19 1.10 10.76
N ALA A 79 -5.04 0.80 10.17
CA ALA A 79 -3.82 0.37 10.85
C ALA A 79 -2.65 1.34 10.61
N GLY A 80 -2.92 2.64 10.45
CA GLY A 80 -1.89 3.64 10.13
C GLY A 80 -0.75 3.71 11.14
N LEU A 81 -1.06 3.64 12.44
CA LEU A 81 -0.04 3.65 13.50
C LEU A 81 0.82 2.38 13.49
N GLN A 82 0.23 1.22 13.22
CA GLN A 82 0.92 -0.06 13.13
C GLN A 82 1.87 -0.09 11.93
N ILE A 83 1.40 0.40 10.75
CA ILE A 83 2.21 0.51 9.54
C ILE A 83 3.37 1.48 9.76
N ARG A 84 3.10 2.64 10.38
CA ARG A 84 4.13 3.61 10.73
C ARG A 84 5.19 2.99 11.65
N ALA A 85 4.77 2.29 12.71
CA ALA A 85 5.67 1.64 13.63
C ALA A 85 6.52 0.53 12.98
N MET A 86 6.01 -0.15 11.96
CA MET A 86 6.77 -1.10 11.14
C MET A 86 7.88 -0.37 10.35
N ILE A 87 7.52 0.72 9.68
CA ILE A 87 8.46 1.53 8.88
C ILE A 87 9.55 2.14 9.77
N GLU A 88 9.17 2.71 10.91
CA GLU A 88 10.11 3.30 11.87
C GLU A 88 11.08 2.25 12.43
N ALA A 89 10.59 1.06 12.78
CA ALA A 89 11.45 -0.04 13.22
C ALA A 89 12.49 -0.41 12.14
N TYR A 90 12.05 -0.52 10.88
CA TYR A 90 12.97 -0.79 9.78
C TYR A 90 14.03 0.30 9.61
N LEU A 91 13.62 1.57 9.62
CA LEU A 91 14.54 2.72 9.44
C LEU A 91 15.54 2.86 10.61
N ASN A 92 15.16 2.41 11.81
CA ASN A 92 16.04 2.39 12.99
C ASN A 92 16.99 1.16 13.01
N GLY A 93 16.89 0.24 12.04
CA GLY A 93 17.70 -0.97 11.98
C GLY A 93 17.13 -2.16 12.77
N ASP A 94 15.96 -2.02 13.39
CA ASP A 94 15.26 -3.07 14.15
C ASP A 94 14.53 -4.04 13.21
N ILE A 95 15.28 -4.73 12.37
CA ILE A 95 14.73 -5.54 11.27
C ILE A 95 13.80 -6.66 11.77
N ALA A 96 14.15 -7.30 12.89
CA ALA A 96 13.32 -8.36 13.47
C ALA A 96 11.96 -7.82 13.95
N VAL A 97 11.93 -6.63 14.53
CA VAL A 97 10.70 -5.95 14.95
C VAL A 97 9.88 -5.53 13.75
N ALA A 98 10.51 -4.97 12.71
CA ALA A 98 9.85 -4.60 11.47
C ALA A 98 9.19 -5.82 10.80
N LEU A 99 9.90 -6.95 10.72
CA LEU A 99 9.38 -8.20 10.17
C LEU A 99 8.19 -8.73 10.96
N ALA A 100 8.29 -8.81 12.28
CA ALA A 100 7.19 -9.28 13.13
C ALA A 100 5.93 -8.39 12.97
N ARG A 101 6.11 -7.06 12.87
CA ARG A 101 5.00 -6.12 12.61
C ARG A 101 4.41 -6.29 11.23
N HIS A 102 5.23 -6.55 10.21
CA HIS A 102 4.79 -6.84 8.85
C HIS A 102 3.91 -8.09 8.82
N GLU A 103 4.42 -9.20 9.37
CA GLU A 103 3.73 -10.49 9.41
C GLU A 103 2.36 -10.38 10.12
N ALA A 104 2.32 -9.66 11.24
CA ALA A 104 1.08 -9.43 11.98
C ALA A 104 0.00 -8.72 11.16
N GLN A 105 0.38 -7.89 10.18
CA GLN A 105 -0.56 -7.10 9.37
C GLN A 105 -0.97 -7.80 8.06
N ILE A 106 -0.27 -8.84 7.62
CA ILE A 106 -0.55 -9.55 6.36
C ILE A 106 -2.01 -10.02 6.24
N PRO A 107 -2.66 -10.55 7.28
CA PRO A 107 -4.08 -10.92 7.18
C PRO A 107 -4.97 -9.74 6.80
N LEU A 108 -4.76 -8.56 7.39
CA LEU A 108 -5.50 -7.34 7.06
C LEU A 108 -5.25 -6.91 5.60
N PHE A 109 -3.98 -6.91 5.16
CA PHE A 109 -3.63 -6.54 3.80
C PHE A 109 -4.32 -7.43 2.77
N ARG A 110 -4.37 -8.75 3.02
CA ARG A 110 -5.09 -9.71 2.16
C ARG A 110 -6.59 -9.47 2.14
N ASP A 111 -7.20 -9.25 3.30
CA ASP A 111 -8.64 -9.05 3.40
C ASP A 111 -9.09 -7.74 2.73
N LEU A 112 -8.29 -6.67 2.84
CA LEU A 112 -8.55 -5.39 2.17
C LEU A 112 -8.41 -5.44 0.65
N PHE A 113 -7.80 -6.51 0.11
CA PHE A 113 -7.68 -6.78 -1.33
C PHE A 113 -8.33 -8.08 -1.76
N SER A 114 -9.24 -8.64 -0.92
CA SER A 114 -10.05 -9.83 -1.26
C SER A 114 -10.96 -9.60 -2.48
N THR A 115 -11.28 -8.35 -2.77
CA THR A 115 -11.86 -7.87 -4.04
C THR A 115 -11.31 -6.47 -4.34
N THR A 116 -11.76 -5.85 -5.43
CA THR A 116 -11.20 -4.57 -5.85
C THR A 116 -11.38 -3.45 -4.81
N ASN A 117 -10.31 -2.73 -4.53
CA ASN A 117 -10.37 -1.49 -3.76
C ASN A 117 -11.21 -0.43 -4.53
N PRO A 118 -12.14 0.32 -3.88
CA PRO A 118 -12.23 0.56 -2.42
C PRO A 118 -13.32 -0.26 -1.70
N ILE A 119 -13.81 -1.37 -2.24
CA ILE A 119 -14.94 -2.10 -1.66
C ILE A 119 -14.61 -2.59 -0.23
N PRO A 120 -13.51 -3.35 0.04
CA PRO A 120 -13.25 -3.84 1.38
C PRO A 120 -12.91 -2.73 2.39
N VAL A 121 -12.15 -1.71 2.01
CA VAL A 121 -11.79 -0.62 2.94
C VAL A 121 -12.99 0.20 3.35
N LYS A 122 -13.97 0.42 2.47
CA LYS A 122 -15.22 1.09 2.82
C LYS A 122 -16.04 0.25 3.80
N ALA A 123 -16.14 -1.06 3.57
CA ALA A 123 -16.81 -1.98 4.50
C ALA A 123 -16.10 -2.01 5.86
N ALA A 124 -14.78 -2.00 5.89
CA ALA A 124 -14.00 -1.95 7.13
C ALA A 124 -14.23 -0.64 7.92
N LEU A 125 -14.30 0.49 7.24
CA LEU A 125 -14.60 1.78 7.88
C LEU A 125 -16.03 1.81 8.45
N GLU A 126 -17.02 1.23 7.75
CA GLU A 126 -18.38 1.08 8.26
C GLU A 126 -18.42 0.18 9.51
N LEU A 127 -17.67 -0.91 9.54
CA LEU A 127 -17.52 -1.78 10.72
C LEU A 127 -16.93 -1.03 11.93
N ASN A 128 -16.10 -0.01 11.68
CA ASN A 128 -15.55 0.90 12.69
C ASN A 128 -16.44 2.12 13.00
N GLY A 129 -17.69 2.13 12.52
CA GLY A 129 -18.66 3.20 12.81
C GLY A 129 -18.53 4.45 11.95
N TRP A 130 -17.71 4.45 10.90
CA TRP A 130 -17.58 5.56 9.96
C TRP A 130 -18.61 5.46 8.84
N SER A 131 -19.45 6.48 8.68
CA SER A 131 -20.41 6.55 7.58
C SER A 131 -19.75 7.03 6.29
N VAL A 132 -19.20 6.07 5.51
CA VAL A 132 -18.49 6.37 4.26
C VAL A 132 -19.31 6.11 3.01
N GLY A 133 -20.55 5.60 3.16
CA GLY A 133 -21.50 5.28 2.09
C GLY A 133 -21.06 4.10 1.21
N ALA A 134 -21.96 3.64 0.36
CA ALA A 134 -21.72 2.52 -0.54
C ALA A 134 -20.68 2.86 -1.63
N PRO A 135 -20.00 1.86 -2.22
CA PRO A 135 -19.24 2.04 -3.44
C PRO A 135 -20.14 2.58 -4.57
N ARG A 136 -19.58 3.41 -5.44
CA ARG A 136 -20.31 3.89 -6.62
C ARG A 136 -20.44 2.78 -7.67
N PRO A 137 -21.58 2.67 -8.40
CA PRO A 137 -21.66 1.77 -9.55
C PRO A 137 -20.51 1.97 -10.54
N PRO A 138 -20.04 0.92 -11.20
CA PRO A 138 -20.57 -0.46 -11.22
C PRO A 138 -20.10 -1.35 -10.05
N LEU A 139 -19.44 -0.79 -9.02
CA LEU A 139 -18.97 -1.57 -7.89
C LEU A 139 -20.14 -1.94 -6.97
N SER A 140 -20.14 -3.20 -6.52
CA SER A 140 -21.11 -3.72 -5.55
C SER A 140 -20.54 -3.69 -4.12
N PRO A 141 -21.41 -3.61 -3.09
CA PRO A 141 -20.97 -3.78 -1.71
C PRO A 141 -20.25 -5.12 -1.47
N LEU A 142 -19.42 -5.18 -0.42
CA LEU A 142 -18.74 -6.40 0.00
C LEU A 142 -19.76 -7.46 0.42
N SER A 143 -19.53 -8.73 0.04
CA SER A 143 -20.41 -9.84 0.46
C SER A 143 -20.37 -10.05 1.98
N GLU A 144 -21.45 -10.58 2.56
CA GLU A 144 -21.54 -10.81 4.01
C GLU A 144 -20.47 -11.81 4.52
N ALA A 145 -20.11 -12.81 3.71
CA ALA A 145 -19.03 -13.73 4.05
C ALA A 145 -17.67 -13.02 4.16
N MET A 146 -17.36 -12.13 3.20
CA MET A 146 -16.13 -11.33 3.22
C MET A 146 -16.14 -10.30 4.34
N LYS A 147 -17.27 -9.65 4.64
CA LYS A 147 -17.42 -8.76 5.79
C LYS A 147 -17.16 -9.47 7.11
N THR A 148 -17.71 -10.68 7.26
CA THR A 148 -17.50 -11.50 8.46
C THR A 148 -16.02 -11.85 8.65
N ASN A 149 -15.32 -12.21 7.57
CA ASN A 149 -13.89 -12.50 7.63
C ASN A 149 -13.09 -11.24 8.01
N LEU A 150 -13.33 -10.14 7.32
CA LEU A 150 -12.69 -8.86 7.58
C LEU A 150 -12.89 -8.39 9.03
N SER A 151 -14.12 -8.51 9.57
CA SER A 151 -14.44 -8.19 10.96
C SER A 151 -13.62 -9.02 11.96
N LYS A 152 -13.46 -10.33 11.71
CA LYS A 152 -12.63 -11.20 12.55
C LYS A 152 -11.17 -10.78 12.52
N THR A 153 -10.64 -10.47 11.36
CA THR A 153 -9.25 -10.00 11.20
C THR A 153 -9.04 -8.67 11.91
N MET A 154 -9.97 -7.71 11.77
CA MET A 154 -9.90 -6.42 12.45
C MET A 154 -9.94 -6.58 13.98
N ALA A 155 -10.82 -7.44 14.51
CA ALA A 155 -10.90 -7.73 15.94
C ALA A 155 -9.61 -8.37 16.47
N ALA A 156 -9.03 -9.34 15.74
CA ALA A 156 -7.76 -9.97 16.10
C ALA A 156 -6.60 -8.97 16.19
N LEU A 157 -6.62 -7.93 15.36
CA LEU A 157 -5.63 -6.85 15.33
C LEU A 157 -6.00 -5.65 16.24
N ARG A 158 -7.11 -5.72 16.97
CA ARG A 158 -7.63 -4.66 17.86
C ARG A 158 -7.83 -3.33 17.10
N LEU A 159 -8.41 -3.42 15.92
CA LEU A 159 -8.71 -2.28 15.03
C LEU A 159 -10.19 -1.86 15.06
N THR A 160 -10.97 -2.40 15.97
CA THR A 160 -12.38 -2.10 16.23
C THR A 160 -12.53 -1.49 17.62
#